data_0b7c12b4f238b6c6dc1e28a9911f83d4
#
_entry.id   0b7c12b4f238b6c6dc1e28a9911f83d4
#
_cell.length_a   1.000
_cell.length_b   1.000
_cell.length_c   1.000
_cell.angle_alpha   90.00
_cell.angle_beta   90.00
_cell.angle_gamma   90.00
#
_symmetry.space_group_name_H-M   'P 1'
#
loop_
_entity.id
_entity.type
_entity.pdbx_description
1 polymer ?
#
loop_
_entity_poly.entity_id
_entity_poly.type
_entity_poly.pdbx_seq_one_letter_code
_entity_poly.pdbx_strand_id
1 'polypeptide(L)'
;NGNWSIDWDDFEARMTPDTHALLLCNPQNPTGNVWSKKDLMRIGKLCLEHDVLVLADEIHCDFVRPGVIYTPFASLPDKNIVDNSVTYKGLSKTFSLAAMKSSYYFCTDPTLAARIKRNHRSSQNSLGMIANEAAYRDGADWFDQLLPYLDSNHTLVENYLSEKLPSVGYTKAQ
;
A
#
# COMPACT_ATOMS: atom_id res chain seq x y z
N ASN A 1 19.38 -0.90 13.50
CA ASN A 1 18.13 -0.99 14.27
C ASN A 1 17.00 -1.72 13.54
N GLY A 2 17.20 -2.24 12.33
CA GLY A 2 16.22 -3.05 11.61
C GLY A 2 14.99 -2.31 11.06
N ASN A 3 14.89 -1.01 11.20
CA ASN A 3 13.78 -0.23 10.66
C ASN A 3 14.18 0.49 9.37
N TRP A 4 13.27 0.51 8.42
CA TRP A 4 13.40 1.27 7.19
C TRP A 4 13.10 2.75 7.44
N SER A 5 13.84 3.63 6.80
CA SER A 5 13.61 5.08 6.82
C SER A 5 13.86 5.66 5.44
N ILE A 6 13.23 6.80 5.17
CA ILE A 6 13.42 7.53 3.92
C ILE A 6 14.64 8.44 4.09
N ASP A 7 15.57 8.37 3.14
CA ASP A 7 16.58 9.41 2.96
C ASP A 7 15.90 10.59 2.24
N TRP A 8 15.58 11.61 3.03
CA TRP A 8 14.79 12.73 2.54
C TRP A 8 15.54 13.63 1.58
N ASP A 9 16.85 13.73 1.73
CA ASP A 9 17.69 14.58 0.87
C ASP A 9 17.82 13.90 -0.53
N ASP A 10 18.06 12.58 -0.56
CA ASP A 10 18.06 11.80 -1.82
C ASP A 10 16.66 11.75 -2.43
N PHE A 11 15.60 11.60 -1.61
CA PHE A 11 14.23 11.58 -2.10
C PHE A 11 13.88 12.89 -2.83
N GLU A 12 14.18 14.04 -2.24
CA GLU A 12 13.90 15.35 -2.84
C GLU A 12 14.80 15.61 -4.05
N ALA A 13 16.08 15.26 -3.99
CA ALA A 13 17.01 15.41 -5.10
C ALA A 13 16.60 14.64 -6.37
N ARG A 14 15.79 13.58 -6.22
CA ARG A 14 15.24 12.80 -7.34
C ARG A 14 13.96 13.39 -7.94
N MET A 15 13.38 14.42 -7.34
CA MET A 15 12.23 15.16 -7.87
C MET A 15 12.71 16.17 -8.93
N THR A 16 12.99 15.68 -10.12
CA THR A 16 13.44 16.50 -11.27
C THR A 16 12.25 16.95 -12.12
N PRO A 17 12.41 17.92 -13.06
CA PRO A 17 11.35 18.29 -14.00
C PRO A 17 10.81 17.14 -14.86
N ASP A 18 11.57 16.05 -14.99
CA ASP A 18 11.16 14.84 -15.72
C ASP A 18 10.44 13.80 -14.81
N THR A 19 10.32 14.08 -13.52
CA THR A 19 9.63 13.23 -12.56
C THR A 19 8.14 13.58 -12.56
N HIS A 20 7.29 12.73 -13.12
CA HIS A 20 5.85 13.00 -13.25
C HIS A 20 4.98 12.27 -12.24
N ALA A 21 5.45 11.17 -11.69
CA ALA A 21 4.71 10.39 -10.72
C ALA A 21 5.63 9.63 -9.76
N LEU A 22 5.16 9.47 -8.52
CA LEU A 22 5.73 8.60 -7.51
C LEU A 22 4.84 7.38 -7.32
N LEU A 23 5.36 6.18 -7.52
CA LEU A 23 4.69 4.94 -7.13
C LEU A 23 5.03 4.65 -5.66
N LEU A 24 4.06 4.85 -4.78
CA LEU A 24 4.17 4.66 -3.34
C LEU A 24 3.48 3.38 -2.91
N CYS A 25 4.25 2.36 -2.54
CA CYS A 25 3.73 1.13 -1.96
C CYS A 25 3.62 1.26 -0.43
N ASN A 26 2.40 1.13 0.12
CA ASN A 26 2.16 1.23 1.57
C ASN A 26 0.98 0.34 2.03
N PRO A 27 1.21 -0.73 2.81
CA PRO A 27 2.49 -1.30 3.26
C PRO A 27 3.41 -1.70 2.13
N GLN A 28 4.72 -1.58 2.36
CA GLN A 28 5.72 -1.72 1.31
C GLN A 28 6.16 -3.18 1.13
N ASN A 29 6.09 -3.68 -0.09
CA ASN A 29 6.65 -4.98 -0.49
C ASN A 29 7.96 -4.74 -1.28
N PRO A 30 9.08 -5.40 -0.91
CA PRO A 30 9.20 -6.59 -0.05
C PRO A 30 9.61 -6.30 1.41
N THR A 31 9.81 -5.06 1.81
CA THR A 31 10.41 -4.72 3.11
C THR A 31 9.48 -4.94 4.30
N GLY A 32 8.17 -5.02 4.08
CA GLY A 32 7.15 -5.11 5.13
C GLY A 32 7.03 -3.85 5.97
N ASN A 33 7.46 -2.70 5.46
CA ASN A 33 7.42 -1.43 6.17
C ASN A 33 6.06 -0.74 5.99
N VAL A 34 5.52 -0.16 7.06
CA VAL A 34 4.33 0.69 7.05
C VAL A 34 4.76 2.14 7.30
N TRP A 35 4.56 3.01 6.31
CA TRP A 35 4.94 4.41 6.44
C TRP A 35 4.05 5.14 7.45
N SER A 36 4.68 5.92 8.32
CA SER A 36 3.94 6.71 9.30
C SER A 36 3.10 7.80 8.61
N LYS A 37 2.02 8.24 9.29
CA LYS A 37 1.22 9.38 8.81
C LYS A 37 2.09 10.62 8.57
N LYS A 38 3.13 10.83 9.39
CA LYS A 38 4.08 11.94 9.26
C LYS A 38 4.89 11.82 7.96
N ASP A 39 5.38 10.62 7.65
CA ASP A 39 6.14 10.38 6.42
C ASP A 39 5.25 10.53 5.18
N LEU A 40 4.02 9.98 5.22
CA LEU A 40 3.05 10.12 4.14
C LEU A 40 2.69 11.58 3.86
N MET A 41 2.51 12.39 4.92
CA MET A 41 2.30 13.84 4.78
C MET A 41 3.50 14.55 4.14
N ARG A 42 4.73 14.20 4.54
CA ARG A 42 5.94 14.78 3.96
C ARG A 42 6.13 14.38 2.50
N ILE A 43 5.91 13.09 2.17
CA ILE A 43 5.91 12.59 0.79
C ILE A 43 4.90 13.39 -0.05
N GLY A 44 3.65 13.46 0.41
CA GLY A 44 2.59 14.16 -0.32
C GLY A 44 2.88 15.63 -0.53
N LYS A 45 3.46 16.31 0.47
CA LYS A 45 3.86 17.72 0.37
C LYS A 45 4.96 17.92 -0.66
N LEU A 46 6.04 17.15 -0.61
CA LEU A 46 7.12 17.22 -1.59
C LEU A 46 6.62 16.92 -3.01
N CYS A 47 5.78 15.89 -3.17
CA CYS A 47 5.18 15.58 -4.47
C CYS A 47 4.34 16.74 -5.01
N LEU A 48 3.55 17.40 -4.15
CA LEU A 48 2.74 18.54 -4.54
C LEU A 48 3.60 19.76 -4.93
N GLU A 49 4.67 20.03 -4.18
CA GLU A 49 5.61 21.14 -4.43
C GLU A 49 6.38 20.97 -5.76
N HIS A 50 6.61 19.74 -6.19
CA HIS A 50 7.32 19.40 -7.42
C HIS A 50 6.42 18.99 -8.59
N ASP A 51 5.09 19.14 -8.48
CA ASP A 51 4.09 18.74 -9.49
C ASP A 51 4.16 17.24 -9.86
N VAL A 52 4.46 16.39 -8.87
CA VAL A 52 4.56 14.93 -8.98
C VAL A 52 3.27 14.28 -8.47
N LEU A 53 2.60 13.48 -9.31
CA LEU A 53 1.39 12.74 -8.92
C LEU A 53 1.74 11.55 -8.03
N VAL A 54 1.02 11.35 -6.93
CA VAL A 54 1.19 10.16 -6.08
C VAL A 54 0.29 9.02 -6.57
N LEU A 55 0.89 7.89 -6.92
CA LEU A 55 0.22 6.63 -7.22
C LEU A 55 0.36 5.71 -6.00
N ALA A 56 -0.63 5.77 -5.09
CA ALA A 56 -0.60 5.04 -3.83
C ALA A 56 -1.07 3.58 -4.05
N ASP A 57 -0.12 2.66 -4.11
CA ASP A 57 -0.41 1.21 -4.14
C ASP A 57 -0.61 0.69 -2.72
N GLU A 58 -1.87 0.47 -2.36
CA GLU A 58 -2.29 0.00 -1.04
C GLU A 58 -2.79 -1.46 -1.06
N ILE A 59 -2.34 -2.24 -2.03
CA ILE A 59 -2.81 -3.63 -2.20
C ILE A 59 -2.51 -4.54 -0.99
N HIS A 60 -1.54 -4.16 -0.14
CA HIS A 60 -1.16 -4.89 1.07
C HIS A 60 -1.76 -4.30 2.36
N CYS A 61 -2.67 -3.31 2.26
CA CYS A 61 -3.16 -2.55 3.41
C CYS A 61 -3.84 -3.37 4.51
N ASP A 62 -4.35 -4.54 4.17
CA ASP A 62 -5.03 -5.41 5.12
C ASP A 62 -4.06 -6.28 5.95
N PHE A 63 -2.80 -6.44 5.49
CA PHE A 63 -1.78 -7.27 6.16
C PHE A 63 -0.89 -6.45 7.09
N VAL A 64 -1.48 -5.92 8.15
CA VAL A 64 -0.77 -5.14 9.16
C VAL A 64 -0.74 -5.90 10.47
N ARG A 65 0.44 -6.04 11.07
CA ARG A 65 0.62 -6.79 12.33
C ARG A 65 -0.05 -6.06 13.51
N PRO A 66 -0.44 -6.81 14.56
CA PRO A 66 -1.03 -6.22 15.75
C PRO A 66 -0.17 -5.09 16.35
N GLY A 67 -0.78 -3.95 16.63
CA GLY A 67 -0.12 -2.77 17.21
C GLY A 67 0.52 -1.83 16.19
N VAL A 68 0.56 -2.17 14.92
CA VAL A 68 1.00 -1.26 13.85
C VAL A 68 -0.20 -0.47 13.31
N ILE A 69 -0.02 0.83 13.11
CA ILE A 69 -1.07 1.71 12.57
C ILE A 69 -0.82 1.98 11.10
N TYR A 70 -1.65 1.39 10.25
CA TYR A 70 -1.71 1.74 8.84
C TYR A 70 -2.55 3.00 8.64
N THR A 71 -2.07 3.92 7.81
CA THR A 71 -2.80 5.14 7.42
C THR A 71 -3.03 5.11 5.90
N PRO A 72 -4.28 5.03 5.42
CA PRO A 72 -4.58 5.20 4.00
C PRO A 72 -4.13 6.58 3.50
N PHE A 73 -3.52 6.66 2.33
CA PHE A 73 -3.07 7.95 1.78
C PHE A 73 -4.24 8.93 1.59
N ALA A 74 -5.37 8.42 1.13
CA ALA A 74 -6.59 9.21 0.94
C ALA A 74 -7.25 9.69 2.25
N SER A 75 -6.79 9.26 3.43
CA SER A 75 -7.27 9.73 4.74
C SER A 75 -6.40 10.84 5.35
N LEU A 76 -5.39 11.30 4.64
CA LEU A 76 -4.54 12.39 5.10
C LEU A 76 -5.37 13.69 5.24
N PRO A 77 -5.04 14.56 6.22
CA PRO A 77 -5.87 15.71 6.54
C PRO A 77 -5.76 16.86 5.52
N ASP A 78 -4.73 16.88 4.69
CA ASP A 78 -4.54 17.92 3.67
C ASP A 78 -5.20 17.49 2.36
N LYS A 79 -6.29 18.18 2.02
CA LYS A 79 -7.06 17.90 0.80
C LYS A 79 -6.24 18.07 -0.48
N ASN A 80 -5.33 19.02 -0.54
CA ASN A 80 -4.52 19.25 -1.76
C ASN A 80 -3.58 18.07 -2.00
N ILE A 81 -3.00 17.50 -0.93
CA ILE A 81 -2.17 16.29 -1.01
C ILE A 81 -3.01 15.10 -1.49
N VAL A 82 -4.20 14.94 -0.93
CA VAL A 82 -5.11 13.82 -1.29
C VAL A 82 -5.60 13.95 -2.73
N ASP A 83 -5.98 15.15 -3.17
CA ASP A 83 -6.43 15.40 -4.55
C ASP A 83 -5.31 15.18 -5.59
N ASN A 84 -4.03 15.33 -5.19
CA ASN A 84 -2.88 15.00 -6.03
C ASN A 84 -2.48 13.51 -5.93
N SER A 85 -3.46 12.61 -5.78
CA SER A 85 -3.19 11.19 -5.67
C SER A 85 -4.22 10.29 -6.35
N VAL A 86 -3.78 9.09 -6.70
CA VAL A 86 -4.63 7.97 -7.11
C VAL A 86 -4.31 6.78 -6.22
N THR A 87 -5.31 6.23 -5.54
CA THR A 87 -5.15 5.05 -4.70
C THR A 87 -5.59 3.80 -5.45
N TYR A 88 -4.74 2.77 -5.41
CA TYR A 88 -4.97 1.46 -6.01
C TYR A 88 -5.17 0.41 -4.93
N LYS A 89 -6.22 -0.39 -5.06
CA LYS A 89 -6.55 -1.48 -4.14
C LYS A 89 -7.07 -2.70 -4.90
N GLY A 90 -7.06 -3.85 -4.24
CA GLY A 90 -7.62 -5.06 -4.81
C GLY A 90 -7.52 -6.22 -3.85
N LEU A 91 -8.30 -7.27 -4.10
CA LEU A 91 -8.42 -8.45 -3.24
C LEU A 91 -7.45 -9.57 -3.60
N SER A 92 -6.61 -9.36 -4.61
CA SER A 92 -5.67 -10.37 -5.10
C SER A 92 -4.69 -10.84 -4.02
N LYS A 93 -4.35 -9.98 -3.07
CA LYS A 93 -3.49 -10.31 -1.93
C LYS A 93 -4.30 -10.77 -0.73
N THR A 94 -5.25 -9.96 -0.28
CA THR A 94 -6.07 -10.20 0.91
C THR A 94 -6.77 -11.57 0.89
N PHE A 95 -7.34 -11.95 -0.26
CA PHE A 95 -8.10 -13.19 -0.41
C PHE A 95 -7.46 -14.19 -1.40
N SER A 96 -6.18 -14.03 -1.72
CA SER A 96 -5.47 -14.92 -2.65
C SER A 96 -6.12 -15.03 -4.04
N LEU A 97 -6.80 -13.98 -4.51
CA LEU A 97 -7.59 -13.96 -5.74
C LEU A 97 -6.82 -13.37 -6.93
N ALA A 98 -5.50 -13.50 -6.98
CA ALA A 98 -4.66 -12.93 -8.04
C ALA A 98 -5.04 -13.40 -9.45
N ALA A 99 -5.49 -14.65 -9.58
CA ALA A 99 -5.95 -15.22 -10.85
C ALA A 99 -7.19 -14.52 -11.42
N MET A 100 -8.01 -13.88 -10.58
CA MET A 100 -9.21 -13.15 -10.99
C MET A 100 -8.90 -11.85 -11.73
N LYS A 101 -7.66 -11.33 -11.66
CA LYS A 101 -7.22 -10.11 -12.38
C LYS A 101 -8.19 -8.93 -12.17
N SER A 102 -8.63 -8.72 -10.93
CA SER A 102 -9.57 -7.68 -10.56
C SER A 102 -8.99 -6.78 -9.48
N SER A 103 -8.99 -5.49 -9.74
CA SER A 103 -8.57 -4.43 -8.83
C SER A 103 -9.38 -3.18 -9.10
N TYR A 104 -9.28 -2.19 -8.24
CA TYR A 104 -9.93 -0.91 -8.43
C TYR A 104 -8.99 0.24 -8.04
N TYR A 105 -9.30 1.41 -8.52
CA TYR A 105 -8.64 2.65 -8.12
C TYR A 105 -9.68 3.71 -7.81
N PHE A 106 -9.29 4.70 -7.05
CA PHE A 106 -10.08 5.90 -6.82
C PHE A 106 -9.18 7.12 -6.63
N CYS A 107 -9.74 8.29 -6.89
CA CYS A 107 -9.16 9.58 -6.59
C CYS A 107 -10.26 10.56 -6.20
N THR A 108 -9.92 11.58 -5.43
CA THR A 108 -10.87 12.57 -4.91
C THR A 108 -11.01 13.79 -5.82
N ASP A 109 -10.00 14.08 -6.64
CA ASP A 109 -10.08 15.16 -7.63
C ASP A 109 -10.90 14.73 -8.84
N PRO A 110 -12.02 15.42 -9.16
CA PRO A 110 -12.90 15.05 -10.27
C PRO A 110 -12.26 15.24 -11.64
N THR A 111 -11.32 16.18 -11.78
CA THR A 111 -10.62 16.43 -13.05
C THR A 111 -9.65 15.30 -13.36
N LEU A 112 -8.90 14.88 -12.36
CA LEU A 112 -8.01 13.70 -12.45
C LEU A 112 -8.81 12.44 -12.75
N ALA A 113 -9.93 12.22 -12.03
CA ALA A 113 -10.82 11.09 -12.26
C ALA A 113 -11.35 11.05 -13.71
N ALA A 114 -11.76 12.19 -14.26
CA ALA A 114 -12.24 12.29 -15.64
C ALA A 114 -11.11 12.00 -16.66
N ARG A 115 -9.88 12.48 -16.40
CA ARG A 115 -8.72 12.19 -17.25
C ARG A 115 -8.39 10.70 -17.29
N ILE A 116 -8.36 10.04 -16.13
CA ILE A 116 -8.10 8.61 -16.02
C ILE A 116 -9.20 7.83 -16.77
N LYS A 117 -10.49 8.11 -16.48
CA LYS A 117 -11.63 7.43 -17.11
C LYS A 117 -11.60 7.53 -18.63
N ARG A 118 -11.23 8.69 -19.18
CA ARG A 118 -11.15 8.90 -20.64
C ARG A 118 -10.06 8.04 -21.29
N ASN A 119 -8.96 7.81 -20.60
CA ASN A 119 -7.81 7.09 -21.13
C ASN A 119 -7.80 5.60 -20.76
N HIS A 120 -8.63 5.20 -19.79
CA HIS A 120 -8.72 3.81 -19.34
C HIS A 120 -9.62 2.99 -20.27
N ARG A 121 -9.05 2.03 -20.97
CA ARG A 121 -9.74 1.15 -21.92
C ARG A 121 -9.63 -0.32 -21.53
N SER A 122 -9.89 -0.66 -20.27
CA SER A 122 -9.93 -2.07 -19.86
C SER A 122 -11.33 -2.64 -19.97
N SER A 123 -11.42 -3.89 -20.43
CA SER A 123 -12.60 -4.72 -20.25
C SER A 123 -12.61 -5.26 -18.82
N GLN A 124 -13.75 -5.15 -18.14
CA GLN A 124 -13.88 -5.70 -16.81
C GLN A 124 -14.07 -7.23 -16.88
N ASN A 125 -13.36 -7.95 -16.01
CA ASN A 125 -13.56 -9.37 -15.84
C ASN A 125 -14.80 -9.60 -14.94
N SER A 126 -15.91 -10.05 -15.53
CA SER A 126 -17.17 -10.24 -14.80
C SER A 126 -17.04 -11.22 -13.62
N LEU A 127 -16.29 -12.31 -13.78
CA LEU A 127 -16.05 -13.24 -12.67
C LEU A 127 -15.20 -12.60 -11.57
N GLY A 128 -14.20 -11.79 -11.95
CA GLY A 128 -13.39 -11.05 -11.00
C GLY A 128 -14.21 -10.02 -10.20
N MET A 129 -15.19 -9.37 -10.83
CA MET A 129 -16.08 -8.43 -10.13
C MET A 129 -16.96 -9.15 -9.11
N ILE A 130 -17.57 -10.27 -9.50
CA ILE A 130 -18.40 -11.10 -8.59
C ILE A 130 -17.54 -11.63 -7.43
N ALA A 131 -16.33 -12.11 -7.72
CA ALA A 131 -15.41 -12.57 -6.68
C ALA A 131 -15.02 -11.46 -5.70
N ASN A 132 -14.74 -10.25 -6.20
CA ASN A 132 -14.46 -9.09 -5.36
C ASN A 132 -15.65 -8.75 -4.46
N GLU A 133 -16.85 -8.68 -5.01
CA GLU A 133 -18.05 -8.38 -4.24
C GLU A 133 -18.27 -9.42 -3.14
N ALA A 134 -18.21 -10.71 -3.46
CA ALA A 134 -18.39 -11.78 -2.50
C ALA A 134 -17.32 -11.75 -1.39
N ALA A 135 -16.06 -11.54 -1.74
CA ALA A 135 -14.97 -11.50 -0.78
C ALA A 135 -15.11 -10.33 0.20
N TYR A 136 -15.45 -9.13 -0.27
CA TYR A 136 -15.67 -7.98 0.61
C TYR A 136 -16.94 -8.12 1.46
N ARG A 137 -18.01 -8.71 0.93
CA ARG A 137 -19.26 -8.88 1.66
C ARG A 137 -19.19 -9.99 2.70
N ASP A 138 -18.56 -11.12 2.35
CA ASP A 138 -18.71 -12.36 3.11
C ASP A 138 -17.36 -12.88 3.67
N GLY A 139 -16.21 -12.28 3.32
CA GLY A 139 -14.88 -12.81 3.62
C GLY A 139 -14.28 -12.37 4.95
N ALA A 140 -14.94 -11.52 5.74
CA ALA A 140 -14.38 -10.95 6.97
C ALA A 140 -13.95 -12.01 7.99
N ASP A 141 -14.84 -12.95 8.31
CA ASP A 141 -14.57 -14.00 9.31
C ASP A 141 -13.38 -14.91 8.92
N TRP A 142 -13.19 -15.14 7.64
CA TRP A 142 -12.04 -15.90 7.14
C TRP A 142 -10.75 -15.07 7.31
N PHE A 143 -10.81 -13.79 6.96
CA PHE A 143 -9.65 -12.92 7.04
C PHE A 143 -9.21 -12.67 8.48
N ASP A 144 -10.16 -12.51 9.40
CA ASP A 144 -9.91 -12.34 10.84
C ASP A 144 -9.21 -13.56 11.47
N GLN A 145 -9.40 -14.76 10.90
CA GLN A 145 -8.68 -15.97 11.30
C GLN A 145 -7.29 -16.06 10.65
N LEU A 146 -7.15 -15.53 9.42
CA LEU A 146 -5.88 -15.55 8.70
C LEU A 146 -4.81 -14.67 9.37
N LEU A 147 -5.16 -13.48 9.82
CA LEU A 147 -4.19 -12.53 10.40
C LEU A 147 -3.43 -13.09 11.61
N PRO A 148 -4.06 -13.69 12.63
CA PRO A 148 -3.35 -14.31 13.74
C PRO A 148 -2.48 -15.48 13.32
N TYR A 149 -2.91 -16.26 12.32
CA TYR A 149 -2.12 -17.36 11.78
C TYR A 149 -0.83 -16.83 11.12
N LEU A 150 -0.92 -15.78 10.30
CA LEU A 150 0.26 -15.16 9.68
C LEU A 150 1.19 -14.55 10.73
N ASP A 151 0.66 -13.88 11.75
CA ASP A 151 1.46 -13.31 12.84
C ASP A 151 2.20 -14.40 13.64
N SER A 152 1.56 -15.55 13.87
CA SER A 152 2.22 -16.70 14.48
C SER A 152 3.37 -17.24 13.65
N ASN A 153 3.24 -17.27 12.31
CA ASN A 153 4.31 -17.68 11.40
C ASN A 153 5.48 -16.69 11.44
N HIS A 154 5.23 -15.40 11.48
CA HIS A 154 6.27 -14.39 11.69
C HIS A 154 7.02 -14.60 12.99
N THR A 155 6.29 -14.85 14.09
CA THR A 155 6.88 -15.11 15.41
C THR A 155 7.72 -16.39 15.40
N LEU A 156 7.27 -17.45 14.73
CA LEU A 156 8.04 -18.68 14.56
C LEU A 156 9.38 -18.43 13.86
N VAL A 157 9.37 -17.68 12.76
CA VAL A 157 10.59 -17.33 11.99
C VAL A 157 11.53 -16.47 12.86
N GLU A 158 11.01 -15.45 13.55
CA GLU A 158 11.78 -14.58 14.43
C GLU A 158 12.49 -15.39 15.52
N ASN A 159 11.78 -16.30 16.19
CA ASN A 159 12.34 -17.17 17.24
C ASN A 159 13.40 -18.13 16.67
N TYR A 160 13.10 -18.78 15.56
CA TYR A 160 14.04 -19.70 14.92
C TYR A 160 15.33 -19.00 14.53
N LEU A 161 15.26 -17.83 13.90
CA LEU A 161 16.46 -17.08 13.51
C LEU A 161 17.26 -16.63 14.73
N SER A 162 16.62 -16.14 15.79
CA SER A 162 17.32 -15.70 16.99
C SER A 162 18.02 -16.85 17.73
N GLU A 163 17.43 -18.05 17.73
CA GLU A 163 17.98 -19.20 18.43
C GLU A 163 19.01 -19.98 17.62
N LYS A 164 18.75 -20.19 16.34
CA LYS A 164 19.55 -21.10 15.48
C LYS A 164 20.53 -20.38 14.57
N LEU A 165 20.26 -19.14 14.24
CA LEU A 165 21.03 -18.35 13.28
C LEU A 165 21.26 -16.91 13.76
N PRO A 166 21.83 -16.69 14.96
CA PRO A 166 21.93 -15.36 15.59
C PRO A 166 22.82 -14.38 14.81
N SER A 167 23.64 -14.87 13.89
CA SER A 167 24.45 -14.02 13.00
C SER A 167 23.70 -13.50 11.77
N VAL A 168 22.50 -14.01 11.52
CA VAL A 168 21.67 -13.55 10.39
C VAL A 168 20.87 -12.32 10.80
N GLY A 169 21.08 -11.21 10.08
CA GLY A 169 20.28 -10.01 10.26
C GLY A 169 18.84 -10.26 9.78
N TYR A 170 17.87 -9.88 10.60
CA TYR A 170 16.44 -9.98 10.27
C TYR A 170 15.75 -8.66 10.57
N THR A 171 15.03 -8.14 9.58
CA THR A 171 14.16 -6.95 9.76
C THR A 171 12.73 -7.41 9.90
N LYS A 172 12.13 -7.07 11.03
CA LYS A 172 10.75 -7.43 11.34
C LYS A 172 9.78 -6.69 10.42
N ALA A 173 8.86 -7.41 9.78
CA ALA A 173 7.75 -6.81 9.06
C ALA A 173 6.76 -6.15 10.05
N GLN A 174 6.08 -5.11 9.59
CA GLN A 174 5.08 -4.33 10.35
C GLN A 174 3.65 -4.69 9.99
#